data_11a78a241307a1740ac4349788d185df
#
_entry.id   11a78a241307a1740ac4349788d185df
#
_cell.length_a   1.000
_cell.length_b   1.000
_cell.length_c   1.000
_cell.angle_alpha   90.00
_cell.angle_beta   90.00
_cell.angle_gamma   90.00
#
_symmetry.space_group_name_H-M   'P 1'
#
loop_
_entity.id
_entity.type
_entity.pdbx_description
1 polymer ?
#
loop_
_entity_poly.entity_id
_entity_poly.type
_entity_poly.pdbx_seq_one_letter_code
_entity_poly.pdbx_strand_id
1 'polypeptide(L)'
;MLCGGSGTRLWPVSRKDFAKQHAPVLGGEAPFQDTLRRLAGPAFARPIVVAGAASRFMAADQAAEVGAAVDLVLEPEGRDTLAAVALAALVLAGRDPEAIGLVLPSDHMIPDAEAFAE
;
A
#
# COMPACT_ATOMS: atom_id res chain seq x y z
N MET A 1 1.30 -3.04 3.79
CA MET A 1 0.63 -1.81 3.33
C MET A 1 -0.80 -2.12 2.90
N LEU A 2 -1.77 -1.37 3.39
CA LEU A 2 -3.19 -1.61 3.14
C LEU A 2 -3.71 -0.65 2.07
N CYS A 3 -4.15 -1.19 0.93
CA CYS A 3 -4.69 -0.45 -0.22
C CYS A 3 -6.19 -0.72 -0.42
N GLY A 4 -6.94 -0.84 0.66
CA GLY A 4 -8.38 -1.06 0.64
C GLY A 4 -9.20 0.23 0.62
N GLY A 5 -10.47 0.09 0.25
CA GLY A 5 -11.45 1.17 0.24
C GLY A 5 -11.56 1.92 -1.10
N SER A 6 -12.79 2.21 -1.51
CA SER A 6 -13.08 2.95 -2.75
C SER A 6 -12.76 4.44 -2.68
N GLY A 7 -12.57 4.98 -1.43
CA GLY A 7 -12.17 6.37 -1.21
C GLY A 7 -13.07 7.44 -1.83
N THR A 8 -14.33 7.12 -2.11
CA THR A 8 -15.29 7.98 -2.83
C THR A 8 -15.55 9.35 -2.20
N ARG A 9 -15.11 9.56 -0.95
CA ARG A 9 -15.21 10.84 -0.23
C ARG A 9 -14.42 11.98 -0.88
N LEU A 10 -13.42 11.68 -1.72
CA LEU A 10 -12.60 12.67 -2.42
C LEU A 10 -13.01 12.83 -3.89
N TRP A 11 -14.27 12.55 -4.22
CA TRP A 11 -14.77 12.83 -5.57
C TRP A 11 -14.56 14.32 -5.93
N PRO A 12 -14.10 14.70 -7.13
CA PRO A 12 -13.89 13.88 -8.33
C PRO A 12 -12.50 13.24 -8.46
N VAL A 13 -11.58 13.45 -7.52
CA VAL A 13 -10.21 12.91 -7.53
C VAL A 13 -10.22 11.39 -7.38
N SER A 14 -11.13 10.86 -6.55
CA SER A 14 -11.33 9.42 -6.42
C SER A 14 -12.70 9.01 -6.92
N ARG A 15 -12.78 7.86 -7.60
CA ARG A 15 -13.99 7.25 -8.14
C ARG A 15 -14.03 5.79 -7.72
N LYS A 16 -15.19 5.12 -7.93
CA LYS A 16 -15.38 3.72 -7.58
C LYS A 16 -14.31 2.81 -8.19
N ASP A 17 -13.87 3.12 -9.41
CA ASP A 17 -12.88 2.36 -10.17
C ASP A 17 -11.46 2.96 -10.09
N PHE A 18 -11.29 4.06 -9.36
CA PHE A 18 -10.01 4.75 -9.20
C PHE A 18 -9.88 5.28 -7.77
N ALA A 19 -9.31 4.47 -6.90
CA ALA A 19 -9.19 4.78 -5.48
C ALA A 19 -8.16 5.90 -5.21
N LYS A 20 -8.40 6.70 -4.16
CA LYS A 20 -7.60 7.89 -3.82
C LYS A 20 -6.11 7.65 -3.66
N GLN A 21 -5.71 6.47 -3.15
CA GLN A 21 -4.31 6.11 -2.95
C GLN A 21 -3.52 5.98 -4.26
N HIS A 22 -4.21 5.80 -5.38
CA HIS A 22 -3.62 5.67 -6.72
C HIS A 22 -3.74 6.95 -7.56
N ALA A 23 -4.46 7.96 -7.05
CA ALA A 23 -4.60 9.23 -7.75
C ALA A 23 -3.38 10.12 -7.48
N PRO A 24 -2.73 10.70 -8.51
CA PRO A 24 -1.64 11.65 -8.30
C PRO A 24 -2.18 12.91 -7.59
N VAL A 25 -1.53 13.30 -6.50
CA VAL A 25 -1.87 14.49 -5.71
C VAL A 25 -0.65 15.38 -5.69
N LEU A 26 -0.82 16.68 -6.01
CA LEU A 26 0.17 17.76 -5.84
C LEU A 26 1.63 17.41 -6.22
N GLY A 27 1.88 16.97 -7.45
CA GLY A 27 3.27 16.81 -7.90
C GLY A 27 3.56 15.55 -8.74
N GLY A 28 2.53 14.80 -9.13
CA GLY A 28 2.67 13.76 -10.14
C GLY A 28 2.81 12.33 -9.63
N GLU A 29 3.11 12.09 -8.35
CA GLU A 29 3.12 10.74 -7.78
C GLU A 29 1.86 10.47 -6.95
N ALA A 30 1.41 9.22 -6.94
CA ALA A 30 0.31 8.78 -6.12
C ALA A 30 0.78 8.55 -4.66
N PRO A 31 -0.08 8.75 -3.64
CA PRO A 31 0.27 8.47 -2.24
C PRO A 31 0.76 7.05 -2.00
N PHE A 32 0.29 6.09 -2.80
CA PHE A 32 0.77 4.72 -2.82
C PHE A 32 2.26 4.63 -3.18
N GLN A 33 2.69 5.33 -4.24
CA GLN A 33 4.07 5.36 -4.71
C GLN A 33 5.00 6.04 -3.69
N ASP A 34 4.55 7.16 -3.12
CA ASP A 34 5.27 7.87 -2.06
C ASP A 34 5.47 6.97 -0.81
N THR A 35 4.44 6.21 -0.42
CA THR A 35 4.57 5.23 0.67
C THR A 35 5.59 4.14 0.35
N LEU A 36 5.63 3.62 -0.88
CA LEU A 36 6.61 2.62 -1.29
C LEU A 36 8.04 3.17 -1.28
N ARG A 37 8.25 4.42 -1.69
CA ARG A 37 9.57 5.06 -1.64
C ARG A 37 10.09 5.19 -0.21
N ARG A 38 9.23 5.52 0.75
CA ARG A 38 9.61 5.58 2.18
C ARG A 38 10.06 4.23 2.73
N LEU A 39 9.58 3.13 2.14
CA LEU A 39 9.93 1.77 2.54
C LEU A 39 11.14 1.20 1.76
N ALA A 40 11.78 1.98 0.89
CA ALA A 40 12.91 1.52 0.08
C ALA A 40 14.23 1.39 0.83
N GLY A 41 14.28 1.75 2.11
CA GLY A 41 15.50 1.70 2.92
C GLY A 41 15.84 0.29 3.43
N PRO A 42 17.09 0.08 3.90
CA PRO A 42 17.58 -1.23 4.37
C PRO A 42 16.91 -1.70 5.68
N ALA A 43 16.20 -0.81 6.37
CA ALA A 43 15.45 -1.14 7.58
C ALA A 43 14.18 -1.96 7.29
N PHE A 44 13.71 -1.97 6.06
CA PHE A 44 12.46 -2.61 5.66
C PHE A 44 12.69 -3.78 4.71
N ALA A 45 12.02 -4.89 4.99
CA ALA A 45 11.94 -6.01 4.05
C ALA A 45 10.94 -5.68 2.92
N ARG A 46 10.87 -6.57 1.92
CA ARG A 46 9.92 -6.45 0.81
C ARG A 46 8.50 -6.21 1.32
N PRO A 47 7.83 -5.10 0.93
CA PRO A 47 6.48 -4.80 1.38
C PRO A 47 5.46 -5.85 0.92
N ILE A 48 4.53 -6.18 1.82
CA ILE A 48 3.29 -6.90 1.49
C ILE A 48 2.22 -5.85 1.24
N VAL A 49 1.67 -5.84 0.04
CA VAL A 49 0.60 -4.93 -0.37
C VAL A 49 -0.70 -5.70 -0.43
N VAL A 50 -1.66 -5.35 0.42
CA VAL A 50 -3.00 -5.94 0.39
C VAL A 50 -3.92 -4.99 -0.35
N ALA A 51 -4.50 -5.44 -1.45
CA ALA A 51 -5.35 -4.63 -2.33
C ALA A 51 -6.56 -5.42 -2.82
N GLY A 52 -7.63 -4.73 -3.15
CA GLY A 52 -8.77 -5.33 -3.83
C GLY A 52 -8.40 -5.82 -5.23
N ALA A 53 -9.04 -6.89 -5.69
CA ALA A 53 -8.75 -7.50 -6.99
C ALA A 53 -8.86 -6.51 -8.16
N ALA A 54 -9.77 -5.54 -8.09
CA ALA A 54 -9.93 -4.49 -9.10
C ALA A 54 -8.71 -3.56 -9.23
N SER A 55 -7.95 -3.36 -8.15
CA SER A 55 -6.78 -2.46 -8.11
C SER A 55 -5.45 -3.15 -8.42
N ARG A 56 -5.46 -4.46 -8.68
CA ARG A 56 -4.24 -5.26 -8.80
C ARG A 56 -3.25 -4.76 -9.84
N PHE A 57 -3.74 -4.43 -11.03
CA PHE A 57 -2.87 -3.99 -12.12
C PHE A 57 -2.29 -2.62 -11.83
N MET A 58 -3.11 -1.69 -11.35
CA MET A 58 -2.68 -0.35 -10.99
C MET A 58 -1.64 -0.38 -9.86
N ALA A 59 -1.84 -1.20 -8.83
CA ALA A 59 -0.87 -1.35 -7.76
C ALA A 59 0.45 -1.96 -8.26
N ALA A 60 0.39 -2.95 -9.15
CA ALA A 60 1.57 -3.55 -9.75
C ALA A 60 2.35 -2.57 -10.64
N ASP A 61 1.66 -1.83 -11.51
CA ASP A 61 2.26 -0.85 -12.41
C ASP A 61 2.92 0.29 -11.63
N GLN A 62 2.20 0.86 -10.65
CA GLN A 62 2.74 1.95 -9.82
C GLN A 62 3.92 1.50 -8.95
N ALA A 63 3.94 0.26 -8.46
CA ALA A 63 5.09 -0.30 -7.76
C ALA A 63 6.29 -0.44 -8.71
N ALA A 64 6.07 -0.91 -9.93
CA ALA A 64 7.12 -1.04 -10.94
C ALA A 64 7.70 0.32 -11.37
N GLU A 65 6.87 1.35 -11.50
CA GLU A 65 7.30 2.72 -11.85
C GLU A 65 8.28 3.31 -10.82
N VAL A 66 8.13 2.97 -9.55
CA VAL A 66 9.06 3.40 -8.49
C VAL A 66 10.17 2.39 -8.19
N GLY A 67 10.25 1.31 -8.98
CA GLY A 67 11.26 0.27 -8.81
C GLY A 67 11.11 -0.58 -7.54
N ALA A 68 9.93 -0.58 -6.92
CA ALA A 68 9.67 -1.31 -5.69
C ALA A 68 9.21 -2.75 -5.99
N ALA A 69 9.98 -3.73 -5.51
CA ALA A 69 9.53 -5.11 -5.49
C ALA A 69 8.54 -5.30 -4.33
N VAL A 70 7.31 -5.72 -4.63
CA VAL A 70 6.26 -5.94 -3.63
C VAL A 70 5.66 -7.34 -3.76
N ASP A 71 5.12 -7.88 -2.67
CA ASP A 71 4.24 -9.04 -2.72
C ASP A 71 2.80 -8.56 -2.64
N LEU A 72 2.09 -8.72 -3.74
CA LEU A 72 0.72 -8.28 -3.87
C LEU A 72 -0.23 -9.40 -3.45
N VAL A 73 -1.01 -9.13 -2.41
CA VAL A 73 -2.04 -10.02 -1.88
C VAL A 73 -3.40 -9.43 -2.22
N LEU A 74 -4.25 -10.19 -2.87
CA LEU A 74 -5.53 -9.73 -3.36
C LEU A 74 -6.68 -10.17 -2.45
N GLU A 75 -7.47 -9.20 -1.99
CA GLU A 75 -8.75 -9.47 -1.37
C GLU A 75 -9.83 -9.63 -2.45
N PRO A 76 -10.56 -10.75 -2.49
CA PRO A 76 -11.68 -10.92 -3.42
C PRO A 76 -12.84 -9.95 -3.11
N GLU A 77 -13.05 -9.67 -1.83
CA GLU A 77 -14.00 -8.67 -1.32
C GLU A 77 -13.35 -7.90 -0.18
N GLY A 78 -13.49 -6.58 -0.16
CA GLY A 78 -13.04 -5.76 0.95
C GLY A 78 -13.86 -6.03 2.22
N ARG A 79 -13.24 -6.58 3.25
CA ARG A 79 -13.86 -6.93 4.53
C ARG A 79 -13.15 -6.25 5.69
N ASP A 80 -13.12 -4.94 5.68
CA ASP A 80 -12.51 -4.11 6.71
C ASP A 80 -10.99 -4.33 6.93
N THR A 81 -10.39 -3.46 7.69
CA THR A 81 -8.96 -3.44 7.98
C THR A 81 -8.46 -4.71 8.66
N LEU A 82 -9.28 -5.30 9.55
CA LEU A 82 -8.86 -6.49 10.31
C LEU A 82 -8.57 -7.69 9.42
N ALA A 83 -9.43 -7.96 8.42
CA ALA A 83 -9.22 -9.07 7.49
C ALA A 83 -7.95 -8.89 6.67
N ALA A 84 -7.69 -7.67 6.18
CA ALA A 84 -6.49 -7.33 5.43
C ALA A 84 -5.21 -7.47 6.28
N VAL A 85 -5.24 -7.03 7.54
CA VAL A 85 -4.12 -7.18 8.48
C VAL A 85 -3.87 -8.66 8.79
N ALA A 86 -4.90 -9.44 9.06
CA ALA A 86 -4.78 -10.86 9.32
C ALA A 86 -4.16 -11.62 8.13
N LEU A 87 -4.60 -11.30 6.92
CA LEU A 87 -4.06 -11.88 5.69
C LEU A 87 -2.57 -11.53 5.50
N ALA A 88 -2.20 -10.26 5.70
CA ALA A 88 -0.80 -9.83 5.66
C ALA A 88 0.05 -10.51 6.74
N ALA A 89 -0.48 -10.69 7.95
CA ALA A 89 0.21 -11.36 9.04
C ALA A 89 0.47 -12.84 8.73
N LEU A 90 -0.47 -13.54 8.11
CA LEU A 90 -0.29 -14.93 7.68
C LEU A 90 0.82 -15.06 6.62
N VAL A 91 0.85 -14.15 5.64
CA VAL A 91 1.92 -14.12 4.63
C VAL A 91 3.26 -13.82 5.29
N LEU A 92 3.32 -12.87 6.22
CA LEU A 92 4.53 -12.51 6.94
C LEU A 92 5.05 -13.67 7.77
N ALA A 93 4.19 -14.34 8.55
CA ALA A 93 4.54 -15.49 9.36
C ALA A 93 5.08 -16.68 8.52
N GLY A 94 4.57 -16.82 7.28
CA GLY A 94 5.09 -17.82 6.34
C GLY A 94 6.49 -17.50 5.80
N ARG A 95 6.91 -16.22 5.82
CA ARG A 95 8.26 -15.80 5.43
C ARG A 95 9.24 -15.90 6.59
N ASP A 96 8.86 -15.34 7.71
CA ASP A 96 9.66 -15.28 8.93
C ASP A 96 8.71 -15.15 10.13
N PRO A 97 8.57 -16.20 10.96
CA PRO A 97 7.69 -16.17 12.12
C PRO A 97 8.13 -15.21 13.23
N GLU A 98 9.37 -14.76 13.22
CA GLU A 98 9.92 -13.79 14.20
C GLU A 98 9.87 -12.34 13.68
N ALA A 99 9.40 -12.12 12.45
CA ALA A 99 9.36 -10.78 11.86
C ALA A 99 8.35 -9.87 12.54
N ILE A 100 8.73 -8.62 12.71
CA ILE A 100 7.83 -7.56 13.18
C ILE A 100 7.12 -6.93 11.96
N GLY A 101 5.80 -6.94 11.98
CA GLY A 101 4.98 -6.35 10.92
C GLY A 101 4.61 -4.90 11.22
N LEU A 102 5.01 -3.97 10.35
CA LEU A 102 4.54 -2.60 10.37
C LEU A 102 3.34 -2.45 9.42
N VAL A 103 2.19 -2.08 9.97
CA VAL A 103 0.95 -1.86 9.19
C VAL A 103 0.82 -0.39 8.83
N LEU A 104 0.79 -0.08 7.53
CA LEU A 104 0.72 1.28 7.01
C LEU A 104 -0.49 1.46 6.08
N PRO A 105 -1.22 2.57 6.19
CA PRO A 105 -2.13 3.01 5.14
C PRO A 105 -1.34 3.48 3.91
N SER A 106 -1.94 3.38 2.73
CA SER A 106 -1.31 3.74 1.45
C SER A 106 -1.66 5.15 0.96
N ASP A 107 -2.32 5.94 1.77
CA ASP A 107 -2.87 7.25 1.41
C ASP A 107 -2.40 8.40 2.33
N HIS A 108 -1.46 8.13 3.22
CA HIS A 108 -0.90 9.14 4.10
C HIS A 108 0.35 9.79 3.49
N MET A 109 0.37 11.10 3.51
CA MET A 109 1.55 11.89 3.20
C MET A 109 2.35 12.14 4.49
N ILE A 110 3.63 11.77 4.48
CA ILE A 110 4.56 12.00 5.58
C ILE A 110 5.71 12.84 5.02
N PRO A 111 5.77 14.14 5.37
CA PRO A 111 6.75 15.06 4.77
C PRO A 111 8.20 14.73 5.12
N ASP A 112 8.44 14.18 6.32
CA ASP A 112 9.76 13.83 6.81
C ASP A 112 9.97 12.31 6.73
N ALA A 113 10.55 11.87 5.61
CA ALA A 113 10.83 10.47 5.36
C ALA A 113 12.02 9.95 6.19
N GLU A 114 12.95 10.81 6.59
CA GLU A 114 14.10 10.42 7.41
C GLU A 114 13.66 10.12 8.83
N ALA A 115 12.90 11.03 9.44
CA ALA A 115 12.33 10.81 10.77
C ALA A 115 11.35 9.62 10.83
N PHE A 116 10.73 9.26 9.71
CA PHE A 116 9.87 8.08 9.64
C PHE A 116 10.68 6.77 9.73
N ALA A 117 11.93 6.75 9.25
CA ALA A 117 12.78 5.57 9.22
C ALA A 117 13.60 5.36 10.52
N GLU A 118 13.65 6.35 11.40
CA GLU A 118 14.29 6.28 12.72
C GLU A 118 13.43 5.53 13.76
#